data_41b0e7d8d5d282232f4aca673c83d430
#
_entry.id   41b0e7d8d5d282232f4aca673c83d430
#
_cell.length_a   1.000
_cell.length_b   1.000
_cell.length_c   1.000
_cell.angle_alpha   90.00
_cell.angle_beta   90.00
_cell.angle_gamma   90.00
#
_symmetry.space_group_name_H-M   'P 1'
#
loop_
_entity.id
_entity.type
_entity.pdbx_description
1 polymer ?
#
loop_
_entity_poly.entity_id
_entity_poly.type
_entity_poly.pdbx_seq_one_letter_code
_entity_poly.pdbx_strand_id
1 'polypeptide(L)'
;MDDWVTRFHAVVDELVAKTAEANGNRITCREGCSGCCTDGLTVFEVEADLIVARHQDLLENGEPHGEGACAFLDERGACRIYDSRPYVCRTQGLPLRWIEETEEGPAEARDICPLNDETGPPLEELPADRFWTIGPFEERLAGRGDGTRVALRELFAKTADSKKHLPVVR
;
A
#
# COMPACT_ATOMS: atom_id res chain seq x y z
N MET A 1 18.57 -7.09 8.19
CA MET A 1 17.32 -6.63 7.56
C MET A 1 16.35 -7.81 7.51
N ASP A 2 15.15 -7.67 8.02
CA ASP A 2 14.23 -8.81 8.09
C ASP A 2 13.74 -9.18 6.69
N ASP A 3 14.20 -10.30 6.18
CA ASP A 3 13.79 -10.88 4.89
C ASP A 3 12.29 -11.30 4.88
N TRP A 4 11.64 -11.26 6.06
CA TRP A 4 10.25 -11.66 6.20
C TRP A 4 9.28 -10.77 5.40
N VAL A 5 9.44 -9.43 5.48
CA VAL A 5 8.56 -8.50 4.74
C VAL A 5 8.69 -8.72 3.23
N THR A 6 9.91 -8.93 2.75
CA THR A 6 10.16 -9.23 1.33
C THR A 6 9.46 -10.52 0.90
N ARG A 7 9.57 -11.59 1.71
CA ARG A 7 8.84 -12.84 1.44
C ARG A 7 7.33 -12.68 1.56
N PHE A 8 6.87 -11.91 2.53
CA PHE A 8 5.45 -11.59 2.68
C PHE A 8 4.91 -10.88 1.44
N HIS A 9 5.61 -9.87 0.95
CA HIS A 9 5.23 -9.16 -0.28
C HIS A 9 5.22 -10.08 -1.49
N ALA A 10 6.17 -11.00 -1.62
CA ALA A 10 6.19 -11.97 -2.73
C ALA A 10 4.96 -12.89 -2.71
N VAL A 11 4.56 -13.36 -1.52
CA VAL A 11 3.33 -14.16 -1.35
C VAL A 11 2.09 -13.33 -1.69
N VAL A 12 2.05 -12.07 -1.25
CA VAL A 12 0.95 -11.15 -1.58
C VAL A 12 0.87 -10.96 -3.10
N ASP A 13 1.98 -10.69 -3.79
CA ASP A 13 2.01 -10.48 -5.23
C ASP A 13 1.50 -11.71 -6.01
N GLU A 14 1.89 -12.92 -5.58
CA GLU A 14 1.40 -14.16 -6.19
C GLU A 14 -0.13 -14.30 -6.05
N LEU A 15 -0.66 -14.01 -4.87
CA LEU A 15 -2.09 -14.11 -4.60
C LEU A 15 -2.89 -12.98 -5.28
N VAL A 16 -2.34 -11.77 -5.32
CA VAL A 16 -2.90 -10.62 -6.07
C VAL A 16 -3.03 -10.97 -7.56
N ALA A 17 -2.00 -11.58 -8.14
CA ALA A 17 -2.04 -12.02 -9.54
C ALA A 17 -3.17 -13.03 -9.80
N LYS A 18 -3.36 -14.01 -8.90
CA LYS A 18 -4.46 -14.99 -8.98
C LYS A 18 -5.84 -14.32 -8.85
N THR A 19 -5.98 -13.38 -7.92
CA THR A 19 -7.23 -12.63 -7.74
C THR A 19 -7.53 -11.77 -8.97
N ALA A 20 -6.52 -11.09 -9.51
CA ALA A 20 -6.67 -10.31 -10.74
C ALA A 20 -7.06 -11.17 -11.93
N GLU A 21 -6.40 -12.32 -12.14
CA GLU A 21 -6.76 -13.29 -13.19
C GLU A 21 -8.21 -13.76 -13.05
N ALA A 22 -8.65 -14.08 -11.84
CA ALA A 22 -10.02 -14.48 -11.56
C ALA A 22 -11.05 -13.41 -11.94
N ASN A 23 -10.69 -12.11 -11.85
CA ASN A 23 -11.54 -10.98 -12.24
C ASN A 23 -11.39 -10.56 -13.72
N GLY A 24 -10.45 -11.16 -14.45
CA GLY A 24 -10.27 -10.98 -15.88
C GLY A 24 -10.09 -9.51 -16.31
N ASN A 25 -10.81 -9.10 -17.32
CA ASN A 25 -10.70 -7.76 -17.91
C ASN A 25 -11.19 -6.62 -17.00
N ARG A 26 -11.77 -6.93 -15.85
CA ARG A 26 -12.19 -5.93 -14.87
C ARG A 26 -11.00 -5.16 -14.30
N ILE A 27 -9.88 -5.82 -14.10
CA ILE A 27 -8.68 -5.21 -13.50
C ILE A 27 -7.87 -4.50 -14.58
N THR A 28 -7.95 -3.18 -14.59
CA THR A 28 -7.26 -2.31 -15.57
C THR A 28 -6.00 -1.65 -15.02
N CYS A 29 -5.64 -1.97 -13.77
CA CYS A 29 -4.45 -1.42 -13.10
C CYS A 29 -3.17 -1.73 -13.89
N ARG A 30 -2.34 -0.69 -14.09
CA ARG A 30 -1.07 -0.78 -14.81
C ARG A 30 -0.10 0.25 -14.29
N GLU A 31 1.15 0.14 -14.65
CA GLU A 31 2.16 1.18 -14.38
C GLU A 31 1.68 2.54 -14.91
N GLY A 32 1.86 3.59 -14.09
CA GLY A 32 1.36 4.94 -14.37
C GLY A 32 -0.10 5.19 -13.98
N CYS A 33 -0.85 4.16 -13.55
CA CYS A 33 -2.15 4.36 -12.92
C CYS A 33 -1.91 4.85 -11.47
N SER A 34 -2.35 6.06 -11.14
CA SER A 34 -2.07 6.71 -9.85
C SER A 34 -3.34 7.21 -9.13
N GLY A 35 -4.53 6.88 -9.60
CA GLY A 35 -5.78 7.36 -8.99
C GLY A 35 -5.98 6.98 -7.53
N CYS A 36 -5.41 5.83 -7.09
CA CYS A 36 -5.41 5.37 -5.71
C CYS A 36 -4.19 5.83 -4.90
N CYS A 37 -3.23 6.53 -5.53
CA CYS A 37 -2.04 7.05 -4.88
C CYS A 37 -2.34 8.39 -4.20
N THR A 38 -3.16 8.35 -3.16
CA THR A 38 -3.58 9.53 -2.40
C THR A 38 -2.60 9.88 -1.29
N ASP A 39 -2.70 11.11 -0.79
CA ASP A 39 -1.97 11.51 0.41
C ASP A 39 -2.59 10.86 1.67
N GLY A 40 -1.84 10.80 2.75
CA GLY A 40 -2.32 10.24 4.01
C GLY A 40 -2.34 8.71 4.08
N LEU A 41 -1.86 7.99 3.06
CA LEU A 41 -1.69 6.53 3.16
C LEU A 41 -0.71 6.18 4.28
N THR A 42 -1.14 5.26 5.15
CA THR A 42 -0.32 4.74 6.24
C THR A 42 0.07 3.28 5.97
N VAL A 43 1.25 2.90 6.45
CA VAL A 43 1.80 1.54 6.35
C VAL A 43 2.26 1.06 7.71
N PHE A 44 2.38 -0.24 7.90
CA PHE A 44 2.94 -0.77 9.13
C PHE A 44 4.44 -0.41 9.23
N GLU A 45 4.92 -0.17 10.46
CA GLU A 45 6.30 0.25 10.70
C GLU A 45 7.31 -0.70 10.07
N VAL A 46 7.07 -2.01 10.11
CA VAL A 46 7.93 -3.03 9.49
C VAL A 46 8.07 -2.86 7.97
N GLU A 47 7.05 -2.34 7.29
CA GLU A 47 7.11 -2.00 5.86
C GLU A 47 7.79 -0.65 5.64
N ALA A 48 7.52 0.31 6.51
CA ALA A 48 8.20 1.61 6.51
C ALA A 48 9.72 1.44 6.64
N ASP A 49 10.19 0.59 7.54
CA ASP A 49 11.60 0.25 7.73
C ASP A 49 12.23 -0.35 6.46
N LEU A 50 11.50 -1.22 5.75
CA LEU A 50 11.96 -1.77 4.48
C LEU A 50 12.10 -0.67 3.41
N ILE A 51 11.13 0.25 3.33
CA ILE A 51 11.18 1.39 2.41
C ILE A 51 12.38 2.28 2.73
N VAL A 52 12.58 2.65 3.99
CA VAL A 52 13.73 3.46 4.44
C VAL A 52 15.04 2.78 4.07
N ALA A 53 15.17 1.50 4.34
CA ALA A 53 16.40 0.76 4.06
C ALA A 53 16.73 0.64 2.57
N ARG A 54 15.72 0.56 1.70
CA ARG A 54 15.92 0.40 0.25
C ARG A 54 16.02 1.70 -0.51
N HIS A 55 15.44 2.77 0.02
CA HIS A 55 15.28 4.05 -0.66
C HIS A 55 15.86 5.22 0.14
N GLN A 56 16.93 4.96 0.91
CA GLN A 56 17.56 5.96 1.76
C GLN A 56 17.94 7.23 0.97
N ASP A 57 18.58 7.09 -0.18
CA ASP A 57 18.99 8.23 -1.00
C ASP A 57 17.78 9.07 -1.47
N LEU A 58 16.70 8.41 -1.89
CA LEU A 58 15.47 9.10 -2.26
C LEU A 58 14.85 9.88 -1.10
N LEU A 59 14.82 9.29 0.10
CA LEU A 59 14.24 9.91 1.28
C LEU A 59 15.11 11.05 1.84
N GLU A 60 16.42 10.96 1.65
CA GLU A 60 17.37 11.95 2.14
C GLU A 60 17.57 13.14 1.19
N ASN A 61 17.53 12.91 -0.10
CA ASN A 61 17.92 13.87 -1.13
C ASN A 61 16.80 14.21 -2.12
N GLY A 62 15.73 13.41 -2.14
CA GLY A 62 14.57 13.65 -2.99
C GLY A 62 13.52 14.52 -2.29
N GLU A 63 12.70 15.19 -3.10
CA GLU A 63 11.53 15.92 -2.62
C GLU A 63 10.29 15.03 -2.66
N PRO A 64 9.42 15.08 -1.62
CA PRO A 64 8.13 14.42 -1.69
C PRO A 64 7.25 15.06 -2.77
N HIS A 65 6.40 14.27 -3.42
CA HIS A 65 5.39 14.83 -4.31
C HIS A 65 4.47 15.80 -3.56
N GLY A 66 3.87 16.77 -4.28
CA GLY A 66 2.99 17.78 -3.70
C GLY A 66 1.83 17.18 -2.88
N GLU A 67 1.26 18.00 -2.00
CA GLU A 67 0.12 17.60 -1.17
C GLU A 67 -1.09 17.18 -2.04
N GLY A 68 -1.92 16.28 -1.51
CA GLY A 68 -3.10 15.72 -2.19
C GLY A 68 -2.83 14.45 -2.97
N ALA A 69 -1.54 14.08 -3.18
CA ALA A 69 -1.14 12.84 -3.80
C ALA A 69 -0.03 12.14 -3.00
N CYS A 70 0.18 10.84 -3.26
CA CYS A 70 1.21 10.07 -2.56
C CYS A 70 2.60 10.70 -2.73
N ALA A 71 3.32 10.88 -1.61
CA ALA A 71 4.65 11.50 -1.57
C ALA A 71 5.69 10.81 -2.47
N PHE A 72 5.47 9.54 -2.83
CA PHE A 72 6.36 8.76 -3.70
C PHE A 72 6.06 8.83 -5.19
N LEU A 73 5.10 9.62 -5.64
CA LEU A 73 4.91 9.84 -7.07
C LEU A 73 6.01 10.75 -7.63
N ASP A 74 6.40 10.50 -8.88
CA ASP A 74 7.17 11.43 -9.68
C ASP A 74 6.24 12.43 -10.41
N GLU A 75 6.84 13.36 -11.17
CA GLU A 75 6.09 14.37 -11.95
C GLU A 75 5.19 13.78 -13.05
N ARG A 76 5.40 12.52 -13.42
CA ARG A 76 4.62 11.78 -14.42
C ARG A 76 3.52 10.91 -13.81
N GLY A 77 3.41 10.91 -12.46
CA GLY A 77 2.49 10.06 -11.73
C GLY A 77 2.95 8.61 -11.57
N ALA A 78 4.23 8.30 -11.83
CA ALA A 78 4.79 6.97 -11.59
C ALA A 78 5.34 6.85 -10.16
N CYS A 79 5.18 5.67 -9.56
CA CYS A 79 5.65 5.38 -8.22
C CYS A 79 7.17 5.17 -8.20
N ARG A 80 7.91 6.02 -7.49
CA ARG A 80 9.39 5.94 -7.35
C ARG A 80 9.88 4.74 -6.55
N ILE A 81 8.99 4.07 -5.82
CA ILE A 81 9.28 2.88 -5.02
C ILE A 81 8.44 1.67 -5.47
N TYR A 82 8.10 1.56 -6.76
CA TYR A 82 7.13 0.58 -7.28
C TYR A 82 7.42 -0.85 -6.82
N ASP A 83 8.66 -1.31 -6.89
CA ASP A 83 9.05 -2.67 -6.48
C ASP A 83 9.01 -2.87 -4.96
N SER A 84 9.09 -1.78 -4.18
CA SER A 84 9.02 -1.78 -2.73
C SER A 84 7.67 -1.29 -2.18
N ARG A 85 6.63 -1.30 -3.03
CA ARG A 85 5.29 -0.90 -2.60
C ARG A 85 4.84 -1.68 -1.38
N PRO A 86 4.28 -1.01 -0.36
CA PRO A 86 3.70 -1.69 0.80
C PRO A 86 2.44 -2.48 0.43
N TYR A 87 2.01 -3.33 1.33
CA TYR A 87 0.84 -4.21 1.18
C TYR A 87 -0.40 -3.46 0.66
N VAL A 88 -0.74 -2.33 1.27
CA VAL A 88 -1.91 -1.54 0.86
C VAL A 88 -1.85 -1.14 -0.62
N CYS A 89 -0.67 -0.83 -1.16
CA CYS A 89 -0.50 -0.46 -2.56
C CYS A 89 -0.54 -1.66 -3.51
N ARG A 90 -0.16 -2.86 -3.03
CA ARG A 90 -0.15 -4.09 -3.83
C ARG A 90 -1.54 -4.63 -4.10
N THR A 91 -2.47 -4.38 -3.18
CA THR A 91 -3.85 -4.89 -3.25
C THR A 91 -4.83 -3.88 -3.84
N GLN A 92 -4.41 -2.61 -4.01
CA GLN A 92 -5.25 -1.59 -4.60
C GLN A 92 -5.71 -1.97 -6.01
N GLY A 93 -6.97 -1.66 -6.30
CA GLY A 93 -7.60 -1.96 -7.58
C GLY A 93 -8.36 -3.27 -7.61
N LEU A 94 -8.02 -4.25 -6.77
CA LEU A 94 -8.79 -5.50 -6.66
C LEU A 94 -10.16 -5.23 -6.01
N PRO A 95 -11.16 -6.09 -6.25
CA PRO A 95 -12.32 -6.16 -5.37
C PRO A 95 -11.85 -6.52 -3.96
N LEU A 96 -12.10 -5.65 -3.01
CA LEU A 96 -11.70 -5.79 -1.61
C LEU A 96 -12.91 -6.13 -0.76
N ARG A 97 -12.69 -6.94 0.30
CA ARG A 97 -13.66 -7.15 1.36
C ARG A 97 -12.99 -7.20 2.72
N TRP A 98 -13.69 -6.73 3.71
CA TRP A 98 -13.27 -6.79 5.12
C TRP A 98 -14.50 -6.84 6.03
N ILE A 99 -14.28 -7.11 7.31
CA ILE A 99 -15.30 -6.99 8.34
C ILE A 99 -15.05 -5.67 9.06
N GLU A 100 -16.10 -4.87 9.18
CA GLU A 100 -16.08 -3.65 9.99
C GLU A 100 -17.11 -3.75 11.11
N GLU A 101 -16.79 -3.16 12.27
CA GLU A 101 -17.70 -3.06 13.40
C GLU A 101 -18.66 -1.89 13.16
N THR A 102 -19.94 -2.19 13.16
CA THR A 102 -21.01 -1.19 13.04
C THR A 102 -21.81 -1.13 14.33
N GLU A 103 -22.71 -0.14 14.46
CA GLU A 103 -23.63 -0.05 15.61
C GLU A 103 -24.56 -1.27 15.72
N GLU A 104 -24.81 -1.97 14.62
CA GLU A 104 -25.66 -3.16 14.56
C GLU A 104 -24.87 -4.47 14.71
N GLY A 105 -23.53 -4.38 14.87
CA GLY A 105 -22.59 -5.49 14.95
C GLY A 105 -21.70 -5.61 13.73
N PRO A 106 -20.86 -6.68 13.63
CA PRO A 106 -19.92 -6.85 12.53
C PRO A 106 -20.64 -7.03 11.19
N ALA A 107 -20.25 -6.25 10.18
CA ALA A 107 -20.77 -6.30 8.83
C ALA A 107 -19.65 -6.46 7.80
N GLU A 108 -19.93 -7.17 6.69
CA GLU A 108 -19.00 -7.25 5.57
C GLU A 108 -19.09 -5.98 4.72
N ALA A 109 -17.98 -5.25 4.62
CA ALA A 109 -17.81 -4.16 3.69
C ALA A 109 -17.08 -4.62 2.43
N ARG A 110 -17.39 -4.01 1.30
CA ARG A 110 -16.81 -4.28 -0.02
C ARG A 110 -16.48 -2.99 -0.73
N ASP A 111 -15.36 -2.96 -1.45
CA ASP A 111 -14.93 -1.81 -2.24
C ASP A 111 -14.10 -2.26 -3.44
N ILE A 112 -14.00 -1.40 -4.45
CA ILE A 112 -13.13 -1.58 -5.60
C ILE A 112 -12.72 -0.22 -6.15
N CYS A 113 -11.56 -0.15 -6.82
CA CYS A 113 -11.20 1.04 -7.56
C CYS A 113 -12.30 1.42 -8.57
N PRO A 114 -12.78 2.68 -8.59
CA PRO A 114 -13.84 3.11 -9.53
C PRO A 114 -13.54 2.79 -10.99
N LEU A 115 -12.27 2.86 -11.42
CA LEU A 115 -11.87 2.50 -12.79
C LEU A 115 -12.06 1.00 -13.11
N ASN A 116 -12.10 0.16 -12.09
CA ASN A 116 -12.29 -1.28 -12.21
C ASN A 116 -13.75 -1.68 -11.93
N ASP A 117 -14.58 -0.75 -11.47
CA ASP A 117 -16.01 -0.98 -11.23
C ASP A 117 -16.87 -0.77 -12.46
N GLU A 118 -16.34 -0.08 -13.48
CA GLU A 118 -17.07 0.24 -14.71
C GLU A 118 -17.46 -0.99 -15.55
N THR A 119 -16.81 -2.14 -15.31
CA THR A 119 -17.02 -3.37 -16.09
C THR A 119 -17.31 -4.56 -15.19
N GLY A 120 -18.16 -5.47 -15.67
CA GLY A 120 -18.52 -6.69 -14.97
C GLY A 120 -19.79 -6.56 -14.10
N PRO A 121 -20.12 -7.61 -13.32
CA PRO A 121 -21.28 -7.60 -12.44
C PRO A 121 -21.06 -6.65 -11.25
N PRO A 122 -22.15 -6.14 -10.62
CA PRO A 122 -22.06 -5.38 -9.37
C PRO A 122 -21.27 -6.10 -8.29
N LEU A 123 -20.59 -5.36 -7.40
CA LEU A 123 -19.79 -5.95 -6.31
C LEU A 123 -20.59 -6.90 -5.42
N GLU A 124 -21.87 -6.59 -5.20
CA GLU A 124 -22.78 -7.37 -4.37
C GLU A 124 -23.04 -8.77 -4.94
N GLU A 125 -22.94 -8.90 -6.27
CA GLU A 125 -23.16 -10.17 -6.99
C GLU A 125 -21.89 -10.99 -7.16
N LEU A 126 -20.72 -10.42 -6.83
CA LEU A 126 -19.47 -11.17 -6.94
C LEU A 126 -19.37 -12.25 -5.87
N PRO A 127 -18.99 -13.49 -6.25
CA PRO A 127 -18.75 -14.53 -5.27
C PRO A 127 -17.50 -14.23 -4.43
N ALA A 128 -17.45 -14.77 -3.21
CA ALA A 128 -16.44 -14.46 -2.20
C ALA A 128 -14.99 -14.73 -2.65
N ASP A 129 -14.79 -15.71 -3.53
CA ASP A 129 -13.48 -16.09 -4.06
C ASP A 129 -12.91 -15.10 -5.10
N ARG A 130 -13.70 -14.12 -5.51
CA ARG A 130 -13.26 -13.01 -6.38
C ARG A 130 -12.71 -11.83 -5.61
N PHE A 131 -12.86 -11.81 -4.29
CA PHE A 131 -12.39 -10.72 -3.44
C PHE A 131 -11.04 -11.01 -2.82
N TRP A 132 -10.26 -9.95 -2.66
CA TRP A 132 -9.16 -9.92 -1.72
C TRP A 132 -9.70 -9.65 -0.30
N THR A 133 -9.40 -10.52 0.65
CA THR A 133 -9.80 -10.34 2.05
C THR A 133 -8.67 -9.67 2.82
N ILE A 134 -8.90 -8.46 3.33
CA ILE A 134 -7.86 -7.60 3.91
C ILE A 134 -7.36 -8.12 5.27
N GLY A 135 -8.26 -8.38 6.22
CA GLY A 135 -7.96 -8.62 7.65
C GLY A 135 -6.80 -9.57 7.93
N PRO A 136 -6.78 -10.82 7.38
CA PRO A 136 -5.75 -11.81 7.71
C PRO A 136 -4.32 -11.37 7.35
N PHE A 137 -4.15 -10.51 6.37
CA PHE A 137 -2.83 -10.00 5.96
C PHE A 137 -2.39 -8.82 6.83
N GLU A 138 -3.32 -7.93 7.19
CA GLU A 138 -3.03 -6.84 8.11
C GLU A 138 -2.71 -7.35 9.52
N GLU A 139 -3.42 -8.35 10.01
CA GLU A 139 -3.11 -9.02 11.27
C GLU A 139 -1.68 -9.59 11.31
N ARG A 140 -1.23 -10.17 10.19
CA ARG A 140 0.14 -10.70 10.08
C ARG A 140 1.19 -9.59 10.07
N LEU A 141 0.91 -8.45 9.45
CA LEU A 141 1.80 -7.27 9.48
C LEU A 141 1.82 -6.64 10.87
N ALA A 142 0.66 -6.42 11.49
CA ALA A 142 0.54 -5.90 12.85
C ALA A 142 1.28 -6.77 13.88
N GLY A 143 1.19 -8.09 13.73
CA GLY A 143 1.87 -9.06 14.60
C GLY A 143 3.40 -9.10 14.49
N ARG A 144 4.00 -8.30 13.57
CA ARG A 144 5.46 -8.15 13.44
C ARG A 144 6.05 -7.01 14.28
N GLY A 145 5.20 -6.21 14.88
CA GLY A 145 5.56 -5.12 15.77
C GLY A 145 4.46 -4.92 16.80
N ASP A 146 4.24 -3.70 17.18
CA ASP A 146 3.15 -3.30 18.08
C ASP A 146 1.88 -2.84 17.34
N GLY A 147 1.84 -3.03 16.02
CA GLY A 147 0.75 -2.58 15.17
C GLY A 147 0.83 -1.11 14.74
N THR A 148 1.91 -0.41 15.12
CA THR A 148 2.13 0.98 14.75
C THR A 148 2.09 1.17 13.23
N ARG A 149 1.42 2.24 12.79
CA ARG A 149 1.36 2.66 11.40
C ARG A 149 2.01 4.02 11.22
N VAL A 150 2.68 4.22 10.10
CA VAL A 150 3.41 5.43 9.73
C VAL A 150 2.84 5.98 8.42
N ALA A 151 2.60 7.28 8.35
CA ALA A 151 2.22 7.90 7.08
C ALA A 151 3.41 7.90 6.11
N LEU A 152 3.17 7.51 4.85
CA LEU A 152 4.22 7.43 3.83
C LEU A 152 4.96 8.76 3.65
N ARG A 153 4.27 9.89 3.75
CA ARG A 153 4.87 11.23 3.65
C ARG A 153 5.85 11.53 4.78
N GLU A 154 5.60 11.00 5.99
CA GLU A 154 6.48 11.22 7.15
C GLU A 154 7.86 10.55 6.99
N LEU A 155 8.02 9.59 6.08
CA LEU A 155 9.32 8.96 5.82
C LEU A 155 10.33 9.97 5.29
N PHE A 156 9.91 10.93 4.48
CA PHE A 156 10.78 12.03 4.01
C PHE A 156 11.18 12.99 5.16
N ALA A 157 10.26 13.29 6.08
CA ALA A 157 10.51 14.17 7.21
C ALA A 157 11.44 13.55 8.25
N LYS A 158 11.26 12.27 8.58
CA LYS A 158 12.09 11.54 9.56
C LYS A 158 13.55 11.48 9.14
N THR A 159 13.83 11.31 7.87
CA THR A 159 15.21 11.28 7.35
C THR A 159 15.86 12.67 7.34
N ALA A 160 15.10 13.72 7.09
CA ALA A 160 15.62 15.10 7.13
C ALA A 160 16.02 15.54 8.57
N ASP A 161 15.28 15.13 9.60
CA ASP A 161 15.61 15.43 11.01
C ASP A 161 16.81 14.64 11.52
N SER A 162 17.02 13.42 11.05
CA SER A 162 18.20 12.62 11.38
C SER A 162 19.49 13.29 10.90
N LYS A 163 19.48 14.01 9.79
CA LYS A 163 20.64 14.78 9.27
C LYS A 163 20.99 16.00 10.13
N LYS A 164 20.01 16.64 10.77
CA LYS A 164 20.27 17.82 11.62
C LYS A 164 21.02 17.50 12.92
N HIS A 165 21.08 16.21 13.30
CA HIS A 165 21.70 15.75 14.55
C HIS A 165 23.09 15.12 14.37
N LEU A 166 23.68 15.12 13.16
CA LEU A 166 25.06 14.69 12.95
C LEU A 166 26.02 15.82 13.39
N PRO A 167 26.91 15.59 14.36
CA PRO A 167 27.89 16.59 14.74
C PRO A 167 28.82 16.86 13.55
N VAL A 168 28.93 18.13 13.19
CA VAL A 168 29.93 18.59 12.21
C VAL A 168 31.30 18.31 12.81
N VAL A 169 31.96 17.24 12.38
CA VAL A 169 33.38 16.99 12.69
C VAL A 169 34.18 18.02 11.91
N ARG A 170 34.78 18.95 12.65
CA ARG A 170 35.79 19.90 12.12
C ARG A 170 37.15 19.25 12.11
#